data_0d75198423d187115eef90f56e9416cf
#
_entry.id   0d75198423d187115eef90f56e9416cf
#
_cell.length_a   1.000
_cell.length_b   1.000
_cell.length_c   1.000
_cell.angle_alpha   90.00
_cell.angle_beta   90.00
_cell.angle_gamma   90.00
#
_symmetry.space_group_name_H-M   'P 1'
#
loop_
_entity.id
_entity.type
_entity.pdbx_description
1 polymer ?
#
loop_
_entity_poly.entity_id
_entity_poly.type
_entity_poly.pdbx_seq_one_letter_code
_entity_poly.pdbx_strand_id
1 'polypeptide(L)'
;MKKATKQDIEIIKQAFIEKYSDAVTELNYKNDYELLIAIILSAQCTDKRVNIITPALFEKYPSVRELAVAELGDVKALLNSCSFFNNKSKNIIKMAQSVLMD
;
A
#
# COMPACT_ATOMS: atom_id res chain seq x y z
N MET A 1 -12.74 -11.69 10.09
CA MET A 1 -11.43 -11.02 10.05
C MET A 1 -11.53 -9.65 10.72
N LYS A 2 -10.57 -9.33 11.56
CA LYS A 2 -10.59 -8.06 12.28
C LYS A 2 -10.34 -6.89 11.31
N LYS A 3 -11.12 -5.81 11.44
CA LYS A 3 -10.91 -4.60 10.65
C LYS A 3 -9.69 -3.84 11.15
N ALA A 4 -8.94 -3.26 10.24
CA ALA A 4 -7.83 -2.38 10.60
C ALA A 4 -8.38 -1.02 11.02
N THR A 5 -8.10 -0.61 12.24
CA THR A 5 -8.45 0.71 12.76
C THR A 5 -7.32 1.70 12.48
N LYS A 6 -7.57 3.00 12.69
CA LYS A 6 -6.50 4.00 12.62
C LYS A 6 -5.37 3.67 13.59
N GLN A 7 -5.72 3.18 14.78
CA GLN A 7 -4.73 2.79 15.78
C GLN A 7 -3.91 1.59 15.30
N ASP A 8 -4.55 0.61 14.67
CA ASP A 8 -3.85 -0.56 14.11
C ASP A 8 -2.87 -0.13 13.02
N ILE A 9 -3.25 0.82 12.16
CA ILE A 9 -2.39 1.36 11.11
C ILE A 9 -1.17 2.04 11.74
N GLU A 10 -1.36 2.83 12.77
CA GLU A 10 -0.25 3.50 13.48
C GLU A 10 0.69 2.49 14.11
N ILE A 11 0.17 1.42 14.71
CA ILE A 11 0.98 0.37 15.30
C ILE A 11 1.81 -0.33 14.23
N ILE A 12 1.21 -0.66 13.10
CA ILE A 12 1.92 -1.30 11.98
C ILE A 12 3.01 -0.39 11.45
N LYS A 13 2.69 0.89 11.26
CA LYS A 13 3.62 1.90 10.78
C LYS A 13 4.81 2.05 11.74
N GLN A 14 4.54 2.15 13.05
CA GLN A 14 5.57 2.29 14.06
C GLN A 14 6.49 1.06 14.10
N ALA A 15 5.91 -0.13 14.09
CA ALA A 15 6.67 -1.37 14.10
C ALA A 15 7.57 -1.48 12.87
N PHE A 16 7.06 -1.10 11.70
CA PHE A 16 7.82 -1.15 10.46
C PHE A 16 8.98 -0.14 10.49
N ILE A 17 8.71 1.09 10.89
CA ILE A 17 9.72 2.15 10.97
C ILE A 17 10.84 1.73 11.93
N GLU A 18 10.46 1.20 13.09
CA GLU A 18 11.40 0.77 14.11
C GLU A 18 12.32 -0.34 13.60
N LYS A 19 11.77 -1.30 12.86
CA LYS A 19 12.51 -2.46 12.37
C LYS A 19 13.27 -2.18 11.07
N TYR A 20 12.72 -1.32 10.19
CA TYR A 20 13.25 -1.08 8.86
C TYR A 20 13.38 0.41 8.56
N SER A 21 13.88 1.19 9.51
CA SER A 21 13.97 2.65 9.39
C SER A 21 14.70 3.11 8.11
N ASP A 22 15.78 2.44 7.75
CA ASP A 22 16.56 2.79 6.56
C ASP A 22 15.76 2.54 5.27
N ALA A 23 14.99 1.44 5.23
CA ALA A 23 14.16 1.11 4.08
C ALA A 23 13.01 2.11 3.92
N VAL A 24 12.40 2.53 5.03
CA VAL A 24 11.28 3.47 5.00
C VAL A 24 11.69 4.82 4.44
N THR A 25 12.92 5.28 4.75
CA THR A 25 13.38 6.59 4.28
C THR A 25 13.57 6.65 2.77
N GLU A 26 13.68 5.52 2.10
CA GLU A 26 13.82 5.45 0.65
C GLU A 26 12.48 5.40 -0.09
N LEU A 27 11.38 5.16 0.62
CA LEU A 27 10.04 5.11 0.03
C LEU A 27 9.44 6.50 -0.06
N ASN A 28 8.80 6.80 -1.20
CA ASN A 28 8.11 8.07 -1.41
C ASN A 28 6.66 7.94 -0.94
N TYR A 29 6.25 8.83 -0.05
CA TYR A 29 4.86 8.87 0.44
C TYR A 29 4.53 10.27 0.98
N LYS A 30 3.24 10.63 0.92
CA LYS A 30 2.75 11.92 1.40
C LYS A 30 1.93 11.81 2.68
N ASN A 31 1.35 10.64 2.92
CA ASN A 31 0.46 10.42 4.05
C ASN A 31 0.49 8.94 4.46
N ASP A 32 -0.24 8.61 5.51
CA ASP A 32 -0.26 7.25 6.05
C ASP A 32 -0.81 6.22 5.06
N TYR A 33 -1.81 6.60 4.27
CA TYR A 33 -2.35 5.74 3.22
C TYR A 33 -1.26 5.34 2.23
N GLU A 34 -0.53 6.32 1.70
CA GLU A 34 0.54 6.06 0.73
C GLU A 34 1.67 5.25 1.33
N LEU A 35 2.04 5.55 2.58
CA LEU A 35 3.08 4.80 3.27
C LEU A 35 2.69 3.34 3.43
N LEU A 36 1.46 3.06 3.85
CA LEU A 36 0.99 1.70 4.04
C LEU A 36 1.01 0.90 2.73
N ILE A 37 0.56 1.51 1.65
CA ILE A 37 0.61 0.88 0.32
C ILE A 37 2.05 0.59 -0.08
N ALA A 38 2.95 1.56 0.09
CA ALA A 38 4.36 1.40 -0.24
C ALA A 38 5.00 0.26 0.55
N ILE A 39 4.67 0.14 1.83
CA ILE A 39 5.17 -0.94 2.69
C ILE A 39 4.70 -2.30 2.17
N ILE A 40 3.42 -2.42 1.83
CA ILE A 40 2.87 -3.68 1.31
C ILE A 40 3.57 -4.07 0.01
N LEU A 41 3.78 -3.12 -0.88
CA LEU A 41 4.44 -3.38 -2.15
C LEU A 41 5.92 -3.72 -1.97
N SER A 42 6.58 -3.12 -0.98
CA SER A 42 8.02 -3.30 -0.77
C SER A 42 8.38 -4.66 -0.16
N ALA A 43 7.40 -5.44 0.28
CA ALA A 43 7.65 -6.72 0.95
C ALA A 43 8.52 -7.66 0.11
N GLN A 44 8.32 -7.69 -1.21
CA GLN A 44 9.11 -8.55 -2.11
C GLN A 44 9.45 -7.82 -3.40
N CYS A 45 9.57 -6.50 -3.32
CA CYS A 45 9.87 -5.63 -4.44
C CYS A 45 10.82 -4.55 -3.94
N THR A 46 11.79 -4.15 -4.75
CA THR A 46 12.75 -3.12 -4.33
C THR A 46 12.07 -1.78 -4.12
N ASP A 47 12.61 -0.95 -3.25
CA ASP A 47 12.10 0.40 -3.01
C ASP A 47 12.10 1.22 -4.29
N LYS A 48 13.14 1.04 -5.10
CA LYS A 48 13.23 1.71 -6.41
C LYS A 48 12.03 1.35 -7.30
N ARG A 49 11.68 0.07 -7.35
CA ARG A 49 10.53 -0.39 -8.15
C ARG A 49 9.21 0.14 -7.57
N VAL A 50 9.06 0.12 -6.26
CA VAL A 50 7.88 0.67 -5.59
C VAL A 50 7.72 2.15 -5.95
N ASN A 51 8.81 2.92 -5.88
CA ASN A 51 8.78 4.36 -6.19
C ASN A 51 8.47 4.65 -7.66
N ILE A 52 8.69 3.68 -8.56
CA ILE A 52 8.29 3.79 -9.97
C ILE A 52 6.80 3.52 -10.14
N ILE A 53 6.26 2.55 -9.40
CA ILE A 53 4.86 2.10 -9.51
C ILE A 53 3.89 3.08 -8.84
N THR A 54 4.22 3.55 -7.65
CA THR A 54 3.27 4.28 -6.80
C THR A 54 2.77 5.61 -7.37
N PRO A 55 3.56 6.40 -8.13
CA PRO A 55 3.01 7.65 -8.68
C PRO A 55 1.75 7.43 -9.53
N ALA A 56 1.77 6.44 -10.43
CA ALA A 56 0.61 6.13 -11.27
C ALA A 56 -0.56 5.59 -10.42
N LEU A 57 -0.24 4.74 -9.43
CA LEU A 57 -1.24 4.16 -8.56
C LEU A 57 -1.96 5.26 -7.75
N PHE A 58 -1.22 6.19 -7.18
CA PHE A 58 -1.79 7.26 -6.34
C PHE A 58 -2.47 8.34 -7.17
N GLU A 59 -2.09 8.50 -8.43
CA GLU A 59 -2.81 9.39 -9.34
C GLU A 59 -4.22 8.87 -9.60
N LYS A 60 -4.35 7.57 -9.82
CA LYS A 60 -5.64 6.93 -10.09
C LYS A 60 -6.46 6.70 -8.82
N TYR A 61 -5.80 6.37 -7.71
CA TYR A 61 -6.42 6.08 -6.42
C TYR A 61 -5.77 6.91 -5.33
N PRO A 62 -6.12 8.21 -5.25
CA PRO A 62 -5.42 9.14 -4.35
C PRO A 62 -5.71 8.92 -2.87
N SER A 63 -6.74 8.15 -2.54
CA SER A 63 -7.07 7.86 -1.14
C SER A 63 -7.63 6.45 -0.99
N VAL A 64 -7.76 6.04 0.27
CA VAL A 64 -8.35 4.76 0.65
C VAL A 64 -9.74 4.56 0.02
N ARG A 65 -10.51 5.64 -0.09
CA ARG A 65 -11.88 5.59 -0.62
C ARG A 65 -11.90 5.14 -2.08
N GLU A 66 -11.04 5.70 -2.89
CA GLU A 66 -10.95 5.35 -4.30
C GLU A 66 -10.43 3.92 -4.49
N LEU A 67 -9.43 3.53 -3.70
CA LEU A 67 -8.86 2.21 -3.80
C LEU A 67 -9.84 1.11 -3.36
N ALA A 68 -10.68 1.41 -2.37
CA ALA A 68 -11.66 0.44 -1.86
C ALA A 68 -12.67 0.00 -2.92
N VAL A 69 -12.95 0.85 -3.91
CA VAL A 69 -13.88 0.57 -4.99
C VAL A 69 -13.18 0.26 -6.31
N ALA A 70 -11.86 0.08 -6.29
CA ALA A 70 -11.07 -0.17 -7.49
C ALA A 70 -11.38 -1.54 -8.10
N GLU A 71 -11.28 -1.61 -9.43
CA GLU A 71 -11.36 -2.88 -10.14
C GLU A 71 -10.03 -3.63 -9.98
N LEU A 72 -10.10 -4.90 -9.60
CA LEU A 72 -8.92 -5.71 -9.38
C LEU A 72 -8.00 -5.76 -10.61
N GLY A 73 -8.59 -5.91 -11.80
CA GLY A 73 -7.82 -5.96 -13.04
C GLY A 73 -7.04 -4.70 -13.30
N ASP A 74 -7.61 -3.53 -12.99
CA ASP A 74 -6.93 -2.25 -13.16
C ASP A 74 -5.76 -2.10 -12.20
N VAL A 75 -5.93 -2.54 -10.96
CA VAL A 75 -4.85 -2.51 -9.97
C VAL A 75 -3.75 -3.47 -10.37
N LYS A 76 -4.09 -4.67 -10.82
CA LYS A 76 -3.10 -5.64 -11.30
C LYS A 76 -2.27 -5.07 -12.46
N ALA A 77 -2.91 -4.36 -13.37
CA ALA A 77 -2.22 -3.74 -14.51
C ALA A 77 -1.18 -2.71 -14.04
N LEU A 78 -1.50 -1.95 -12.99
CA LEU A 78 -0.57 -0.97 -12.43
C LEU A 78 0.59 -1.63 -11.68
N LEU A 79 0.37 -2.79 -11.07
CA LEU A 79 1.35 -3.49 -10.24
C LEU A 79 2.09 -4.60 -10.98
N ASN A 80 1.90 -4.75 -12.28
CA ASN A 80 2.38 -5.93 -13.01
C ASN A 80 3.90 -6.13 -12.98
N SER A 81 4.68 -5.08 -12.72
CA SER A 81 6.14 -5.20 -12.59
C SER A 81 6.60 -5.52 -11.17
N CYS A 82 5.68 -5.61 -10.23
CA CYS A 82 5.97 -5.92 -8.83
C CYS A 82 5.84 -7.43 -8.63
N SER A 83 6.78 -8.03 -7.88
CA SER A 83 6.70 -9.44 -7.54
C SER A 83 5.41 -9.74 -6.78
N PHE A 84 4.77 -10.87 -7.10
CA PHE A 84 3.52 -11.30 -6.45
C PHE A 84 2.39 -10.28 -6.59
N PHE A 85 2.32 -9.61 -7.74
CA PHE A 85 1.36 -8.53 -7.96
C PHE A 85 -0.10 -8.98 -7.85
N ASN A 86 -0.40 -10.24 -8.15
CA ASN A 86 -1.77 -10.77 -8.02
C ASN A 86 -2.25 -10.68 -6.57
N ASN A 87 -1.46 -11.21 -5.64
CA ASN A 87 -1.80 -11.20 -4.21
C ASN A 87 -1.74 -9.80 -3.63
N LYS A 88 -0.74 -9.02 -4.01
CA LYS A 88 -0.59 -7.66 -3.51
C LYS A 88 -1.75 -6.76 -3.94
N SER A 89 -2.22 -6.90 -5.18
CA SER A 89 -3.38 -6.15 -5.66
C SER A 89 -4.62 -6.45 -4.82
N LYS A 90 -4.89 -7.73 -4.56
CA LYS A 90 -6.01 -8.14 -3.71
C LYS A 90 -5.85 -7.58 -2.30
N ASN A 91 -4.64 -7.65 -1.75
CA ASN A 91 -4.37 -7.23 -0.38
C ASN A 91 -4.56 -5.74 -0.19
N ILE A 92 -4.09 -4.90 -1.11
CA ILE A 92 -4.23 -3.46 -0.95
C ILE A 92 -5.69 -3.00 -1.08
N ILE A 93 -6.46 -3.62 -2.00
CA ILE A 93 -7.89 -3.31 -2.11
C ILE A 93 -8.62 -3.73 -0.85
N LYS A 94 -8.34 -4.92 -0.35
CA LYS A 94 -8.97 -5.46 0.85
C LYS A 94 -8.63 -4.61 2.08
N MET A 95 -7.38 -4.19 2.20
CA MET A 95 -6.95 -3.29 3.26
C MET A 95 -7.72 -1.96 3.20
N ALA A 96 -7.85 -1.38 2.01
CA ALA A 96 -8.58 -0.14 1.83
C ALA A 96 -10.05 -0.29 2.25
N GLN A 97 -10.69 -1.39 1.90
CA GLN A 97 -12.06 -1.68 2.30
C GLN A 97 -12.17 -1.79 3.82
N SER A 98 -11.22 -2.47 4.46
CA SER A 98 -11.23 -2.64 5.91
C SER A 98 -11.07 -1.31 6.64
N VAL A 99 -10.15 -0.47 6.18
CA VAL A 99 -9.92 0.85 6.77
C VAL A 99 -11.14 1.75 6.62
N LEU A 100 -11.77 1.71 5.45
CA LEU A 100 -12.92 2.56 5.16
C LEU A 100 -14.15 2.21 6.00
N MET A 101 -14.26 0.96 6.43
CA MET A 101 -15.40 0.49 7.23
C MET A 101 -15.26 0.80 8.72
N ASP A 102 -14.13 1.26 9.17
CA ASP A 102 -13.92 1.61 10.59
C ASP A 102 -14.55 2.96 10.98
#